data_72e6dd81d0161302ce93217abdc0aaa9
#
_entry.id   72e6dd81d0161302ce93217abdc0aaa9
#
_cell.length_a   1.000
_cell.length_b   1.000
_cell.length_c   1.000
_cell.angle_alpha   90.00
_cell.angle_beta   90.00
_cell.angle_gamma   90.00
#
_symmetry.space_group_name_H-M   'P 1'
#
loop_
_entity.id
_entity.type
_entity.pdbx_description
1 polymer ?
#
loop_
_entity_poly.entity_id
_entity_poly.type
_entity_poly.pdbx_seq_one_letter_code
_entity_poly.pdbx_strand_id
1 'polypeptide(L)'
;AFSSNTSLCGAYNANVIKKTVQTINEYSSLGKENVLVFPIGKKVEEAVKRAGFQAHATYQSLADKPTYQEAFALARRLMDMYISEEIDRVELIFHHFRSMGVQTLIHETYLPIDLTATVDEIDQKEVEHAIVNDYIIEPNAEQLIADLIPTVLSQKLFTAAIDSNASEHAARTLAMQVATDNADELIEDLTKQYNKSRQQAITNELLDIVGGSMK
;
A
#
# COMPACT_ATOMS: atom_id res chain seq x y z
N ALA A 1 -5.40 -5.24 -5.70
CA ALA A 1 -4.72 -5.05 -4.42
C ALA A 1 -3.28 -4.60 -4.66
N PHE A 2 -2.87 -3.52 -3.96
CA PHE A 2 -1.58 -2.85 -4.17
C PHE A 2 -0.61 -3.19 -3.03
N SER A 3 0.54 -3.76 -3.36
CA SER A 3 1.63 -4.07 -2.44
C SER A 3 2.98 -3.70 -3.05
N SER A 4 4.04 -3.84 -2.28
CA SER A 4 5.40 -3.67 -2.80
C SER A 4 5.93 -4.93 -3.48
N ASN A 5 6.99 -4.76 -4.26
CA ASN A 5 7.78 -5.86 -4.80
C ASN A 5 8.82 -6.38 -3.79
N THR A 6 9.23 -5.55 -2.83
CA THR A 6 10.31 -5.83 -1.88
C THR A 6 9.80 -5.86 -0.43
N SER A 7 10.64 -6.33 0.47
CA SER A 7 10.40 -6.36 1.92
C SER A 7 10.90 -5.06 2.60
N LEU A 8 10.93 -5.04 3.92
CA LEU A 8 11.49 -3.98 4.77
C LEU A 8 10.74 -2.64 4.70
N CYS A 9 9.44 -2.71 4.49
CA CYS A 9 8.52 -1.56 4.53
C CYS A 9 7.56 -1.62 5.73
N GLY A 10 8.05 -2.02 6.89
CA GLY A 10 7.25 -2.13 8.10
C GLY A 10 6.01 -3.02 7.93
N ALA A 11 4.88 -2.54 8.43
CA ALA A 11 3.60 -3.24 8.37
C ALA A 11 2.84 -3.08 7.03
N TYR A 12 3.35 -2.28 6.10
CA TYR A 12 2.69 -1.94 4.84
C TYR A 12 2.15 -3.18 4.09
N ASN A 13 3.03 -4.13 3.74
CA ASN A 13 2.62 -5.34 3.04
C ASN A 13 1.72 -6.24 3.88
N ALA A 14 1.99 -6.38 5.17
CA ALA A 14 1.20 -7.22 6.06
C ALA A 14 -0.25 -6.75 6.16
N ASN A 15 -0.47 -5.45 6.22
CA ASN A 15 -1.81 -4.84 6.28
C ASN A 15 -2.61 -5.10 5.00
N VAL A 16 -1.99 -4.86 3.82
CA VAL A 16 -2.64 -5.14 2.53
C VAL A 16 -2.97 -6.62 2.38
N ILE A 17 -2.00 -7.50 2.66
CA ILE A 17 -2.19 -8.94 2.54
C ILE A 17 -3.32 -9.42 3.45
N LYS A 18 -3.33 -8.98 4.71
CA LYS A 18 -4.38 -9.33 5.66
C LYS A 18 -5.75 -8.89 5.15
N LYS A 19 -5.88 -7.65 4.68
CA LYS A 19 -7.15 -7.13 4.16
C LYS A 19 -7.56 -7.85 2.88
N THR A 20 -6.64 -8.09 1.95
CA THR A 20 -6.92 -8.83 0.72
C THR A 20 -7.43 -10.25 1.01
N VAL A 21 -6.77 -10.99 1.89
CA VAL A 21 -7.22 -12.35 2.28
C VAL A 21 -8.57 -12.29 2.99
N GLN A 22 -8.80 -11.30 3.84
CA GLN A 22 -10.10 -11.11 4.51
C GLN A 22 -11.20 -10.86 3.46
N THR A 23 -10.99 -9.94 2.52
CA THR A 23 -11.96 -9.64 1.46
C THR A 23 -12.24 -10.87 0.58
N ILE A 24 -11.21 -11.61 0.19
CA ILE A 24 -11.37 -12.85 -0.56
C ILE A 24 -12.26 -13.86 0.22
N ASN A 25 -12.05 -13.97 1.53
CA ASN A 25 -12.83 -14.87 2.37
C ASN A 25 -14.29 -14.42 2.53
N GLU A 26 -14.58 -13.12 2.50
CA GLU A 26 -15.95 -12.58 2.50
C GLU A 26 -16.73 -13.04 1.25
N TYR A 27 -16.05 -13.22 0.13
CA TYR A 27 -16.62 -13.73 -1.13
C TYR A 27 -16.48 -15.25 -1.30
N SER A 28 -16.04 -15.99 -0.28
CA SER A 28 -15.81 -17.44 -0.38
C SER A 28 -17.07 -18.26 -0.76
N SER A 29 -18.26 -17.73 -0.45
CA SER A 29 -19.54 -18.33 -0.81
C SER A 29 -19.80 -18.36 -2.33
N LEU A 30 -19.16 -17.49 -3.09
CA LEU A 30 -19.31 -17.43 -4.55
C LEU A 30 -18.50 -18.50 -5.31
N GLY A 31 -17.57 -19.19 -4.61
CA GLY A 31 -16.61 -20.10 -5.24
C GLY A 31 -15.31 -19.39 -5.64
N LYS A 32 -14.20 -20.15 -5.63
CA LYS A 32 -12.87 -19.59 -5.91
C LYS A 32 -12.69 -19.12 -7.35
N GLU A 33 -13.38 -19.73 -8.27
CA GLU A 33 -13.39 -19.42 -9.71
C GLU A 33 -14.04 -18.07 -10.03
N ASN A 34 -14.92 -17.60 -9.15
CA ASN A 34 -15.66 -16.36 -9.32
C ASN A 34 -14.98 -15.15 -8.63
N VAL A 35 -13.82 -15.38 -8.00
CA VAL A 35 -13.04 -14.32 -7.37
C VAL A 35 -11.74 -14.13 -8.15
N LEU A 36 -11.68 -13.07 -8.95
CA LEU A 36 -10.51 -12.70 -9.73
C LEU A 36 -9.62 -11.73 -8.93
N VAL A 37 -8.36 -12.07 -8.78
CA VAL A 37 -7.41 -11.19 -8.08
C VAL A 37 -6.39 -10.64 -9.05
N PHE A 38 -6.27 -9.31 -9.07
CA PHE A 38 -5.27 -8.55 -9.82
C PHE A 38 -4.23 -8.00 -8.84
N PRO A 39 -3.17 -8.74 -8.54
CA PRO A 39 -2.13 -8.28 -7.64
C PRO A 39 -1.24 -7.23 -8.33
N ILE A 40 -1.09 -6.10 -7.69
CA ILE A 40 -0.13 -5.06 -8.06
C ILE A 40 0.99 -5.12 -7.03
N GLY A 41 2.14 -5.66 -7.46
CA GLY A 41 3.27 -5.97 -6.60
C GLY A 41 3.38 -7.44 -6.19
N LYS A 42 4.63 -7.86 -6.00
CA LYS A 42 5.01 -9.27 -5.79
C LYS A 42 4.50 -9.83 -4.45
N LYS A 43 4.46 -9.00 -3.39
CA LYS A 43 4.14 -9.50 -2.04
C LYS A 43 2.70 -9.96 -1.90
N VAL A 44 1.73 -9.23 -2.47
CA VAL A 44 0.34 -9.68 -2.48
C VAL A 44 0.14 -10.84 -3.45
N GLU A 45 0.84 -10.88 -4.60
CA GLU A 45 0.81 -12.01 -5.52
C GLU A 45 1.21 -13.32 -4.84
N GLU A 46 2.34 -13.33 -4.12
CA GLU A 46 2.81 -14.48 -3.36
C GLU A 46 1.81 -14.90 -2.26
N ALA A 47 1.15 -13.94 -1.62
CA ALA A 47 0.17 -14.21 -0.58
C ALA A 47 -1.13 -14.83 -1.14
N VAL A 48 -1.61 -14.31 -2.26
CA VAL A 48 -2.79 -14.82 -2.97
C VAL A 48 -2.56 -16.26 -3.44
N LYS A 49 -1.38 -16.55 -4.00
CA LYS A 49 -0.98 -17.91 -4.39
C LYS A 49 -0.94 -18.86 -3.20
N ARG A 50 -0.39 -18.42 -2.05
CA ARG A 50 -0.38 -19.24 -0.81
C ARG A 50 -1.77 -19.50 -0.25
N ALA A 51 -2.72 -18.56 -0.45
CA ALA A 51 -4.12 -18.75 -0.07
C ALA A 51 -4.90 -19.67 -1.03
N GLY A 52 -4.24 -20.17 -2.09
CA GLY A 52 -4.84 -21.10 -3.05
C GLY A 52 -5.72 -20.44 -4.12
N PHE A 53 -5.49 -19.15 -4.36
CA PHE A 53 -6.10 -18.41 -5.46
C PHE A 53 -5.07 -18.15 -6.58
N GLN A 54 -5.55 -18.08 -7.81
CA GLN A 54 -4.70 -17.73 -8.94
C GLN A 54 -4.76 -16.21 -9.16
N ALA A 55 -3.59 -15.61 -9.38
CA ALA A 55 -3.53 -14.24 -9.87
C ALA A 55 -3.99 -14.23 -11.34
N HIS A 56 -5.01 -13.42 -11.64
CA HIS A 56 -5.54 -13.33 -13.01
C HIS A 56 -4.54 -12.64 -13.96
N ALA A 57 -3.81 -11.65 -13.46
CA ALA A 57 -2.67 -11.00 -14.12
C ALA A 57 -1.78 -10.37 -13.05
N THR A 58 -0.52 -10.08 -13.36
CA THR A 58 0.43 -9.48 -12.42
C THR A 58 0.98 -8.17 -12.97
N TYR A 59 1.06 -7.15 -12.10
CA TYR A 59 1.47 -5.79 -12.46
C TYR A 59 2.61 -5.32 -11.55
N GLN A 60 3.79 -5.94 -11.70
CA GLN A 60 4.95 -5.62 -10.85
C GLN A 60 5.58 -4.26 -11.20
N SER A 61 5.60 -3.90 -12.50
CA SER A 61 6.09 -2.60 -12.97
C SER A 61 5.28 -1.44 -12.40
N LEU A 62 3.94 -1.59 -12.33
CA LEU A 62 3.05 -0.57 -11.79
C LEU A 62 3.27 -0.33 -10.28
N ALA A 63 3.76 -1.33 -9.54
CA ALA A 63 4.11 -1.16 -8.13
C ALA A 63 5.42 -0.38 -7.94
N ASP A 64 6.44 -0.60 -8.79
CA ASP A 64 7.75 0.06 -8.66
C ASP A 64 7.76 1.48 -9.24
N LYS A 65 7.20 1.63 -10.41
CA LYS A 65 7.16 2.90 -11.16
C LYS A 65 5.78 3.10 -11.77
N PRO A 66 4.83 3.64 -11.02
CA PRO A 66 3.49 3.89 -11.53
C PRO A 66 3.53 4.77 -12.78
N THR A 67 3.02 4.26 -13.90
CA THR A 67 2.83 5.03 -15.12
C THR A 67 1.35 5.14 -15.44
N TYR A 68 0.93 6.29 -15.95
CA TYR A 68 -0.46 6.48 -16.35
C TYR A 68 -0.89 5.48 -17.43
N GLN A 69 0.01 5.16 -18.36
CA GLN A 69 -0.28 4.23 -19.46
C GLN A 69 -0.62 2.82 -18.98
N GLU A 70 0.15 2.28 -18.02
CA GLU A 70 -0.14 0.96 -17.45
C GLU A 70 -1.41 0.97 -16.59
N ALA A 71 -1.61 2.02 -15.80
CA ALA A 71 -2.83 2.20 -15.00
C ALA A 71 -4.07 2.32 -15.91
N PHE A 72 -3.97 3.10 -16.98
CA PHE A 72 -5.03 3.25 -17.98
C PHE A 72 -5.36 1.91 -18.67
N ALA A 73 -4.34 1.13 -19.07
CA ALA A 73 -4.55 -0.17 -19.67
C ALA A 73 -5.26 -1.16 -18.73
N LEU A 74 -4.88 -1.15 -17.45
CA LEU A 74 -5.56 -1.96 -16.43
C LEU A 74 -6.98 -1.49 -16.18
N ALA A 75 -7.19 -0.17 -16.02
CA ALA A 75 -8.51 0.40 -15.81
C ALA A 75 -9.45 0.06 -16.95
N ARG A 76 -8.99 0.22 -18.20
CA ARG A 76 -9.77 -0.11 -19.39
C ARG A 76 -10.14 -1.59 -19.43
N ARG A 77 -9.19 -2.47 -19.14
CA ARG A 77 -9.47 -3.92 -19.06
C ARG A 77 -10.56 -4.22 -18.03
N LEU A 78 -10.50 -3.64 -16.83
CA LEU A 78 -11.52 -3.85 -15.79
C LEU A 78 -12.89 -3.30 -16.22
N MET A 79 -12.93 -2.15 -16.90
CA MET A 79 -14.16 -1.59 -17.45
C MET A 79 -14.75 -2.48 -18.55
N ASP A 80 -13.91 -2.97 -19.47
CA ASP A 80 -14.34 -3.86 -20.55
C ASP A 80 -14.94 -5.17 -20.00
N MET A 81 -14.30 -5.77 -18.98
CA MET A 81 -14.80 -6.96 -18.29
C MET A 81 -16.14 -6.68 -17.57
N TYR A 82 -16.30 -5.50 -16.98
CA TYR A 82 -17.54 -5.10 -16.33
C TYR A 82 -18.66 -4.87 -17.33
N ILE A 83 -18.39 -4.19 -18.44
CA ILE A 83 -19.38 -3.94 -19.52
C ILE A 83 -19.80 -5.24 -20.23
N SER A 84 -18.88 -6.20 -20.37
CA SER A 84 -19.18 -7.52 -20.95
C SER A 84 -19.85 -8.48 -19.98
N GLU A 85 -20.22 -8.03 -18.78
CA GLU A 85 -20.84 -8.84 -17.71
C GLU A 85 -19.99 -10.06 -17.30
N GLU A 86 -18.68 -10.01 -17.52
CA GLU A 86 -17.72 -11.01 -17.05
C GLU A 86 -17.47 -10.87 -15.54
N ILE A 87 -17.59 -9.66 -15.01
CA ILE A 87 -17.49 -9.35 -13.58
C ILE A 87 -18.58 -8.38 -13.15
N ASP A 88 -19.11 -8.57 -11.92
CA ASP A 88 -20.19 -7.75 -11.35
C ASP A 88 -19.66 -6.62 -10.46
N ARG A 89 -18.44 -6.78 -9.93
CA ARG A 89 -17.87 -5.83 -8.96
C ARG A 89 -16.35 -5.81 -9.02
N VAL A 90 -15.79 -4.62 -8.83
CA VAL A 90 -14.35 -4.41 -8.66
C VAL A 90 -14.10 -3.62 -7.37
N GLU A 91 -13.19 -4.12 -6.55
CA GLU A 91 -12.77 -3.47 -5.31
C GLU A 91 -11.27 -3.16 -5.34
N LEU A 92 -10.90 -2.00 -4.82
CA LEU A 92 -9.52 -1.59 -4.67
C LEU A 92 -9.09 -1.69 -3.21
N ILE A 93 -7.90 -2.24 -2.98
CA ILE A 93 -7.25 -2.28 -1.66
C ILE A 93 -5.87 -1.66 -1.84
N PHE A 94 -5.66 -0.49 -1.24
CA PHE A 94 -4.41 0.27 -1.37
C PHE A 94 -4.17 1.14 -0.14
N HIS A 95 -2.97 1.71 0.00
CA HIS A 95 -2.69 2.69 1.03
C HIS A 95 -2.76 4.10 0.48
N HIS A 96 -3.51 4.95 1.17
CA HIS A 96 -3.52 6.39 0.93
C HIS A 96 -2.44 7.06 1.79
N PHE A 97 -1.61 7.87 1.14
CA PHE A 97 -0.54 8.61 1.79
C PHE A 97 -1.07 9.90 2.41
N ARG A 98 -1.06 9.98 3.74
CA ARG A 98 -1.39 11.22 4.47
C ARG A 98 -0.14 11.95 4.93
N SER A 99 0.84 11.23 5.45
CA SER A 99 2.13 11.77 5.90
C SER A 99 3.16 10.66 6.01
N MET A 100 4.43 11.02 6.26
CA MET A 100 5.52 10.06 6.49
C MET A 100 5.20 9.05 7.60
N GLY A 101 4.52 9.47 8.66
CA GLY A 101 4.14 8.61 9.79
C GLY A 101 2.78 7.96 9.67
N VAL A 102 1.93 8.38 8.74
CA VAL A 102 0.54 7.92 8.64
C VAL A 102 0.20 7.53 7.20
N GLN A 103 0.02 6.24 6.99
CA GLN A 103 -0.49 5.65 5.75
C GLN A 103 -1.78 4.89 6.08
N THR A 104 -2.88 5.30 5.49
CA THR A 104 -4.20 4.72 5.76
C THR A 104 -4.53 3.66 4.73
N LEU A 105 -4.84 2.43 5.18
CA LEU A 105 -5.32 1.37 4.29
C LEU A 105 -6.75 1.68 3.87
N ILE A 106 -6.97 1.80 2.56
CA ILE A 106 -8.27 2.02 1.93
C ILE A 106 -8.75 0.71 1.30
N HIS A 107 -10.01 0.42 1.50
CA HIS A 107 -10.76 -0.62 0.79
C HIS A 107 -12.04 0.00 0.28
N GLU A 108 -12.18 0.12 -1.04
CA GLU A 108 -13.31 0.79 -1.65
C GLU A 108 -13.81 0.06 -2.89
N THR A 109 -15.09 0.25 -3.21
CA THR A 109 -15.67 -0.21 -4.47
C THR A 109 -15.23 0.72 -5.60
N TYR A 110 -14.67 0.13 -6.65
CA TYR A 110 -14.26 0.83 -7.86
C TYR A 110 -15.33 0.76 -8.94
N LEU A 111 -15.96 -0.39 -9.10
CA LEU A 111 -17.12 -0.65 -9.95
C LEU A 111 -18.13 -1.50 -9.18
N PRO A 112 -19.44 -1.23 -9.27
CA PRO A 112 -20.07 -0.10 -9.94
C PRO A 112 -19.73 1.25 -9.28
N ILE A 113 -19.90 2.34 -10.02
CA ILE A 113 -19.68 3.69 -9.49
C ILE A 113 -20.86 4.05 -8.57
N ASP A 114 -20.55 4.32 -7.31
CA ASP A 114 -21.54 4.84 -6.37
C ASP A 114 -21.50 6.37 -6.39
N LEU A 115 -22.49 6.96 -7.04
CA LEU A 115 -22.63 8.41 -7.12
C LEU A 115 -23.24 9.02 -5.85
N THR A 116 -23.81 8.21 -4.97
CA THR A 116 -24.46 8.70 -3.74
C THR A 116 -23.45 9.01 -2.65
N ALA A 117 -22.35 8.27 -2.58
CA ALA A 117 -21.29 8.45 -1.59
C ALA A 117 -20.56 9.80 -1.74
N THR A 118 -20.54 10.39 -2.93
CA THR A 118 -19.87 11.66 -3.19
C THR A 118 -20.67 12.87 -2.72
N VAL A 119 -21.95 12.73 -2.51
CA VAL A 119 -22.82 13.83 -2.05
C VAL A 119 -22.70 14.07 -0.55
N ASP A 120 -22.42 13.03 0.23
CA ASP A 120 -22.28 13.13 1.69
C ASP A 120 -20.92 13.68 2.14
N GLU A 121 -19.89 13.62 1.29
CA GLU A 121 -18.54 14.16 1.57
C GLU A 121 -18.37 15.64 1.16
N ILE A 122 -19.25 16.15 0.32
CA ILE A 122 -19.30 17.60 0.01
C ILE A 122 -19.96 18.26 1.19
N ASP A 123 -19.17 18.98 1.98
CA ASP A 123 -19.63 19.76 3.14
C ASP A 123 -20.90 20.52 2.76
N GLN A 124 -22.01 20.24 3.48
CA GLN A 124 -23.32 20.90 3.22
C GLN A 124 -23.22 22.44 3.19
N LYS A 125 -22.16 23.01 3.77
CA LYS A 125 -21.85 24.44 3.72
C LYS A 125 -21.37 24.92 2.34
N GLU A 126 -20.77 24.06 1.52
CA GLU A 126 -20.38 24.43 0.14
C GLU A 126 -21.58 24.35 -0.82
N VAL A 127 -22.56 23.50 -0.53
CA VAL A 127 -23.78 23.38 -1.35
C VAL A 127 -24.70 24.60 -1.20
N GLU A 128 -24.76 25.23 -0.01
CA GLU A 128 -25.55 26.44 0.20
C GLU A 128 -24.99 27.69 -0.54
N HIS A 129 -23.72 27.64 -0.94
CA HIS A 129 -23.04 28.71 -1.70
C HIS A 129 -22.63 28.26 -3.10
N ALA A 130 -23.05 27.07 -3.54
CA ALA A 130 -22.85 26.66 -4.92
C ALA A 130 -23.57 27.60 -5.84
N ILE A 131 -22.82 28.50 -6.48
CA ILE A 131 -23.31 29.26 -7.63
C ILE A 131 -23.76 28.19 -8.62
N VAL A 132 -25.04 28.13 -8.93
CA VAL A 132 -25.56 27.31 -10.01
C VAL A 132 -24.95 27.86 -11.30
N ASN A 133 -23.78 27.31 -11.64
CA ASN A 133 -23.14 27.65 -12.88
C ASN A 133 -23.94 27.01 -14.01
N ASP A 134 -24.56 27.84 -14.81
CA ASP A 134 -25.27 27.41 -16.01
C ASP A 134 -24.20 27.12 -17.09
N TYR A 135 -23.71 25.87 -17.09
CA TYR A 135 -22.69 25.43 -18.05
C TYR A 135 -23.33 25.15 -19.41
N ILE A 136 -22.73 25.68 -20.47
CA ILE A 136 -23.01 25.27 -21.85
C ILE A 136 -22.29 23.98 -22.09
N ILE A 137 -23.04 22.87 -22.28
CA ILE A 137 -22.49 21.52 -22.49
C ILE A 137 -22.65 21.18 -23.99
N GLU A 138 -21.53 20.87 -24.62
CA GLU A 138 -21.47 20.43 -26.00
C GLU A 138 -20.83 19.02 -26.11
N PRO A 139 -21.39 18.12 -26.91
CA PRO A 139 -22.62 18.21 -27.70
C PRO A 139 -23.88 18.02 -26.85
N ASN A 140 -23.82 17.27 -25.74
CA ASN A 140 -24.87 17.08 -24.74
C ASN A 140 -24.29 16.44 -23.47
N ALA A 141 -25.05 16.47 -22.35
CA ALA A 141 -24.60 15.97 -21.06
C ALA A 141 -24.33 14.46 -21.05
N GLU A 142 -25.13 13.68 -21.75
CA GLU A 142 -24.99 12.20 -21.80
C GLU A 142 -23.67 11.80 -22.48
N GLN A 143 -23.34 12.42 -23.61
CA GLN A 143 -22.08 12.17 -24.32
C GLN A 143 -20.87 12.59 -23.47
N LEU A 144 -20.95 13.76 -22.86
CA LEU A 144 -19.88 14.25 -21.98
C LEU A 144 -19.62 13.28 -20.81
N ILE A 145 -20.67 12.79 -20.15
CA ILE A 145 -20.54 11.83 -19.05
C ILE A 145 -19.94 10.52 -19.56
N ALA A 146 -20.40 10.01 -20.70
CA ALA A 146 -19.87 8.78 -21.30
C ALA A 146 -18.37 8.88 -21.62
N ASP A 147 -17.88 10.05 -22.02
CA ASP A 147 -16.46 10.28 -22.34
C ASP A 147 -15.62 10.52 -21.04
N LEU A 148 -16.22 11.13 -20.02
CA LEU A 148 -15.53 11.46 -18.76
C LEU A 148 -15.37 10.24 -17.86
N ILE A 149 -16.36 9.35 -17.74
CA ILE A 149 -16.32 8.19 -16.84
C ILE A 149 -15.06 7.35 -17.01
N PRO A 150 -14.66 6.91 -18.23
CA PRO A 150 -13.44 6.13 -18.42
C PRO A 150 -12.18 6.88 -18.00
N THR A 151 -12.16 8.19 -18.21
CA THR A 151 -11.02 9.04 -17.85
C THR A 151 -10.88 9.15 -16.33
N VAL A 152 -11.98 9.43 -15.62
CA VAL A 152 -12.02 9.54 -14.15
C VAL A 152 -11.64 8.21 -13.50
N LEU A 153 -12.18 7.09 -13.97
CA LEU A 153 -11.82 5.77 -13.46
C LEU A 153 -10.34 5.47 -13.67
N SER A 154 -9.81 5.76 -14.86
CA SER A 154 -8.39 5.56 -15.14
C SER A 154 -7.49 6.41 -14.23
N GLN A 155 -7.90 7.68 -14.00
CA GLN A 155 -7.21 8.57 -13.10
C GLN A 155 -7.28 8.08 -11.64
N LYS A 156 -8.44 7.59 -11.18
CA LYS A 156 -8.61 7.02 -9.83
C LYS A 156 -7.67 5.83 -9.60
N LEU A 157 -7.56 4.91 -10.56
CA LEU A 157 -6.65 3.78 -10.45
C LEU A 157 -5.18 4.23 -10.44
N PHE A 158 -4.82 5.22 -11.26
CA PHE A 158 -3.47 5.78 -11.29
C PHE A 158 -3.13 6.49 -9.98
N THR A 159 -4.06 7.27 -9.42
CA THR A 159 -3.89 7.93 -8.12
C THR A 159 -3.69 6.89 -7.02
N ALA A 160 -4.49 5.81 -6.98
CA ALA A 160 -4.30 4.72 -6.04
C ALA A 160 -2.92 4.06 -6.16
N ALA A 161 -2.39 3.93 -7.38
CA ALA A 161 -1.04 3.40 -7.61
C ALA A 161 0.05 4.34 -7.07
N ILE A 162 -0.06 5.66 -7.31
CA ILE A 162 0.88 6.66 -6.79
C ILE A 162 0.83 6.74 -5.27
N ASP A 163 -0.36 6.80 -4.68
CA ASP A 163 -0.57 6.84 -3.24
C ASP A 163 0.03 5.62 -2.55
N SER A 164 -0.20 4.45 -3.14
CA SER A 164 0.35 3.19 -2.65
C SER A 164 1.88 3.17 -2.72
N ASN A 165 2.47 3.64 -3.81
CA ASN A 165 3.92 3.75 -3.98
C ASN A 165 4.53 4.75 -2.99
N ALA A 166 3.93 5.94 -2.83
CA ALA A 166 4.37 6.93 -1.85
C ALA A 166 4.28 6.39 -0.40
N SER A 167 3.20 5.69 -0.08
CA SER A 167 2.99 5.04 1.23
C SER A 167 4.04 3.95 1.50
N GLU A 168 4.40 3.17 0.50
CA GLU A 168 5.45 2.15 0.57
C GLU A 168 6.81 2.78 0.90
N HIS A 169 7.19 3.82 0.17
CA HIS A 169 8.46 4.51 0.38
C HIS A 169 8.51 5.17 1.77
N ALA A 170 7.43 5.79 2.21
CA ALA A 170 7.34 6.38 3.55
C ALA A 170 7.47 5.31 4.65
N ALA A 171 6.73 4.22 4.54
CA ALA A 171 6.81 3.12 5.49
C ALA A 171 8.21 2.48 5.55
N ARG A 172 8.87 2.34 4.40
CA ARG A 172 10.24 1.85 4.32
C ARG A 172 11.22 2.80 4.98
N THR A 173 11.16 4.09 4.67
CA THR A 173 12.03 5.11 5.27
C THR A 173 11.90 5.10 6.79
N LEU A 174 10.67 5.06 7.31
CA LEU A 174 10.43 5.01 8.76
C LEU A 174 10.98 3.73 9.38
N ALA A 175 10.74 2.57 8.75
CA ALA A 175 11.25 1.29 9.25
C ALA A 175 12.78 1.24 9.26
N MET A 176 13.43 1.82 8.25
CA MET A 176 14.89 1.91 8.18
C MET A 176 15.45 2.88 9.21
N GLN A 177 14.77 4.02 9.46
CA GLN A 177 15.17 4.95 10.52
C GLN A 177 15.15 4.28 11.89
N VAL A 178 14.06 3.61 12.23
CA VAL A 178 13.94 2.86 13.50
C VAL A 178 15.01 1.78 13.62
N ALA A 179 15.32 1.08 12.52
CA ALA A 179 16.38 0.08 12.51
C ALA A 179 17.77 0.69 12.75
N THR A 180 18.04 1.87 12.19
CA THR A 180 19.30 2.60 12.40
C THR A 180 19.43 3.06 13.85
N ASP A 181 18.38 3.67 14.41
CA ASP A 181 18.35 4.12 15.80
C ASP A 181 18.61 2.96 16.79
N ASN A 182 17.97 1.82 16.58
CA ASN A 182 18.19 0.60 17.37
C ASN A 182 19.64 0.06 17.23
N ALA A 183 20.22 0.14 16.03
CA ALA A 183 21.60 -0.29 15.80
C ALA A 183 22.60 0.62 16.53
N ASP A 184 22.39 1.93 16.53
CA ASP A 184 23.24 2.89 17.23
C ASP A 184 23.17 2.66 18.76
N GLU A 185 21.99 2.42 19.33
CA GLU A 185 21.82 2.06 20.74
C GLU A 185 22.60 0.78 21.10
N LEU A 186 22.49 -0.25 20.25
CA LEU A 186 23.20 -1.52 20.45
C LEU A 186 24.72 -1.33 20.40
N ILE A 187 25.23 -0.50 19.49
CA ILE A 187 26.66 -0.20 19.36
C ILE A 187 27.14 0.51 20.63
N GLU A 188 26.38 1.45 21.17
CA GLU A 188 26.72 2.16 22.41
C GLU A 188 26.80 1.16 23.58
N ASP A 189 25.83 0.29 23.73
CA ASP A 189 25.80 -0.72 24.80
C ASP A 189 26.95 -1.73 24.69
N LEU A 190 27.23 -2.22 23.49
CA LEU A 190 28.36 -3.12 23.25
C LEU A 190 29.70 -2.42 23.54
N THR A 191 29.82 -1.15 23.22
CA THR A 191 31.02 -0.35 23.52
C THR A 191 31.24 -0.21 25.03
N LYS A 192 30.16 0.03 25.80
CA LYS A 192 30.22 0.05 27.29
C LYS A 192 30.66 -1.30 27.85
N GLN A 193 30.08 -2.39 27.36
CA GLN A 193 30.42 -3.75 27.78
C GLN A 193 31.88 -4.11 27.45
N TYR A 194 32.33 -3.77 26.24
CA TYR A 194 33.73 -3.96 25.83
C TYR A 194 34.70 -3.24 26.75
N ASN A 195 34.45 -1.94 27.01
CA ASN A 195 35.31 -1.13 27.90
C ASN A 195 35.35 -1.70 29.32
N LYS A 196 34.21 -2.16 29.87
CA LYS A 196 34.13 -2.82 31.16
C LYS A 196 34.94 -4.11 31.21
N SER A 197 34.80 -4.95 30.20
CA SER A 197 35.54 -6.22 30.07
C SER A 197 37.06 -5.95 29.95
N ARG A 198 37.45 -4.96 29.17
CA ARG A 198 38.85 -4.56 29.02
C ARG A 198 39.43 -4.06 30.35
N GLN A 199 38.68 -3.26 31.11
CA GLN A 199 39.13 -2.81 32.44
C GLN A 199 39.29 -3.98 33.41
N GLN A 200 38.36 -4.92 33.42
CA GLN A 200 38.47 -6.15 34.22
C GLN A 200 39.69 -6.97 33.86
N ALA A 201 39.95 -7.16 32.57
CA ALA A 201 41.14 -7.92 32.11
C ALA A 201 42.43 -7.23 32.58
N ILE A 202 42.58 -5.93 32.40
CA ILE A 202 43.73 -5.16 32.87
C ILE A 202 43.88 -5.26 34.40
N THR A 203 42.79 -5.18 35.14
CA THR A 203 42.81 -5.31 36.62
C THR A 203 43.26 -6.67 37.04
N ASN A 204 42.77 -7.72 36.39
CA ASN A 204 43.18 -9.10 36.69
C ASN A 204 44.67 -9.33 36.39
N GLU A 205 45.17 -8.84 35.25
CA GLU A 205 46.61 -8.91 34.92
C GLU A 205 47.46 -8.16 35.95
N LEU A 206 47.05 -6.99 36.42
CA LEU A 206 47.75 -6.25 37.45
C LEU A 206 47.75 -7.03 38.79
N LEU A 207 46.64 -7.61 39.16
CA LEU A 207 46.55 -8.44 40.39
C LEU A 207 47.45 -9.67 40.31
N ASP A 208 47.52 -10.33 39.16
CA ASP A 208 48.39 -11.49 38.92
C ASP A 208 49.90 -11.08 39.03
N ILE A 209 50.29 -9.93 38.48
CA ILE A 209 51.64 -9.40 38.61
C ILE A 209 51.99 -9.09 40.07
N VAL A 210 51.09 -8.40 40.78
CA VAL A 210 51.31 -8.03 42.21
C VAL A 210 51.37 -9.32 43.06
N GLY A 211 50.42 -10.26 42.83
CA GLY A 211 50.44 -11.56 43.56
C GLY A 211 51.65 -12.42 43.29
N GLY A 212 52.21 -12.34 42.03
CA GLY A 212 53.46 -13.02 41.70
C GLY A 212 54.74 -12.41 42.33
N SER A 213 54.69 -11.07 42.57
CA SER A 213 55.83 -10.37 43.17
C SER A 213 55.93 -10.46 44.72
N MET A 214 54.88 -10.99 45.36
CA MET A 214 54.85 -11.20 46.85
C MET A 214 55.28 -12.58 47.27
N LYS A 215 55.80 -13.43 46.35
CA LYS A 215 56.48 -14.68 46.64
C LYS A 215 57.98 -14.49 46.47
#